data_a9409d0accbe6b668d04fd2294e597b5
#
_entry.id   a9409d0accbe6b668d04fd2294e597b5
#
_cell.length_a   1.000
_cell.length_b   1.000
_cell.length_c   1.000
_cell.angle_alpha   90.00
_cell.angle_beta   90.00
_cell.angle_gamma   90.00
#
_symmetry.space_group_name_H-M   'P 1'
#
loop_
_entity.id
_entity.type
_entity.pdbx_description
1 polymer ?
#
loop_
_entity_poly.entity_id
_entity_poly.type
_entity_poly.pdbx_seq_one_letter_code
_entity_poly.pdbx_strand_id
1 'polypeptide(L)'
;MPSRKISLISLFLSCLFIQISMGQQRTSENEPRIKAYFQKFPKSDSNEDGVLSLQELLSHMRKMREGNNNSESENQFKPAPENTDIRYSDKHKRNVLDYYPAKKSESPAPVYVWFHGGGFSGGDKASVRKGGAKMIKEYLDNGYAVFSCNYPFINQKSNVLRNGMLEEYVKNNYISQDGPEHQKSRNEYIKILRHCGRAIQFIRSKAGEWNIDPEKICVGGASAGAIISQWLGYSDDLAVTDSDDPVAKLSSRAQVSVGHVQPVGTDSLVMKYMDKGEAPLFLYSNAPKRDVIHHPINATRIRDKAKELKIPCVAVGGGKNELPVPKEGSSWLSMQLDFCAKH
;
A
#
# COMPACT_ATOMS: atom_id res chain seq x y z
N MET A 1 29.93 -0.08 1.04
CA MET A 1 29.16 0.12 -0.22
C MET A 1 28.49 -1.19 -0.64
N PRO A 2 27.28 -1.53 -0.19
CA PRO A 2 26.56 -2.73 -0.67
C PRO A 2 25.23 -2.45 -1.39
N SER A 3 24.85 -1.18 -1.68
CA SER A 3 23.48 -0.87 -2.12
C SER A 3 23.16 -1.00 -3.62
N ARG A 4 24.15 -1.31 -4.48
CA ARG A 4 23.94 -1.39 -5.94
C ARG A 4 23.49 -2.77 -6.49
N LYS A 5 23.52 -3.83 -5.67
CA LYS A 5 23.22 -5.21 -6.16
C LYS A 5 21.74 -5.54 -6.25
N ILE A 6 20.88 -4.92 -5.43
CA ILE A 6 19.44 -5.25 -5.32
C ILE A 6 18.61 -4.71 -6.50
N SER A 7 19.01 -3.58 -7.09
CA SER A 7 18.26 -2.93 -8.18
C SER A 7 18.25 -3.71 -9.51
N LEU A 8 19.25 -4.54 -9.77
CA LEU A 8 19.34 -5.31 -11.04
C LEU A 8 18.45 -6.57 -11.03
N ILE A 9 18.21 -7.16 -9.87
CA ILE A 9 17.42 -8.40 -9.74
C ILE A 9 15.91 -8.11 -9.98
N SER A 10 15.41 -6.97 -9.52
CA SER A 10 14.01 -6.57 -9.72
C SER A 10 13.70 -6.22 -11.19
N LEU A 11 14.68 -5.73 -11.95
CA LEU A 11 14.49 -5.36 -13.35
C LEU A 11 14.38 -6.58 -14.29
N PHE A 12 14.95 -7.73 -13.89
CA PHE A 12 14.96 -8.93 -14.73
C PHE A 12 13.62 -9.68 -14.73
N LEU A 13 12.88 -9.66 -13.63
CA LEU A 13 11.64 -10.44 -13.49
C LEU A 13 10.42 -9.83 -14.22
N SER A 14 10.36 -8.51 -14.37
CA SER A 14 9.17 -7.85 -14.94
C SER A 14 9.05 -7.88 -16.46
N CYS A 15 10.12 -8.25 -17.19
CA CYS A 15 10.14 -8.26 -18.65
C CYS A 15 10.21 -9.66 -19.28
N LEU A 16 10.25 -10.73 -18.49
CA LEU A 16 10.40 -12.11 -19.02
C LEU A 16 9.07 -12.78 -19.43
N PHE A 17 7.94 -12.13 -19.20
CA PHE A 17 6.62 -12.75 -19.40
C PHE A 17 5.89 -12.39 -20.72
N ILE A 18 6.56 -11.76 -21.68
CA ILE A 18 5.92 -11.41 -22.96
C ILE A 18 6.60 -12.19 -24.10
N GLN A 19 5.81 -13.02 -24.72
CA GLN A 19 5.97 -13.89 -25.91
C GLN A 19 6.46 -15.32 -25.63
N ILE A 20 5.49 -16.20 -25.55
CA ILE A 20 5.66 -17.65 -25.71
C ILE A 20 5.48 -17.96 -27.19
N SER A 21 6.58 -18.22 -27.92
CA SER A 21 6.55 -19.07 -29.10
C SER A 21 6.93 -20.46 -28.65
N MET A 22 6.07 -21.44 -28.95
CA MET A 22 6.28 -22.84 -28.58
C MET A 22 7.55 -23.39 -29.20
N GLY A 23 8.43 -24.01 -28.38
CA GLY A 23 9.39 -25.01 -28.80
C GLY A 23 10.87 -24.78 -28.52
N GLN A 24 11.35 -23.59 -28.18
CA GLN A 24 12.79 -23.40 -27.89
C GLN A 24 13.05 -23.06 -26.42
N GLN A 25 13.87 -23.87 -25.77
CA GLN A 25 14.33 -23.63 -24.39
C GLN A 25 15.20 -22.37 -24.37
N ARG A 26 14.88 -21.40 -23.52
CA ARG A 26 15.64 -20.15 -23.40
C ARG A 26 16.92 -20.39 -22.61
N THR A 27 18.06 -20.04 -23.20
CA THR A 27 19.39 -20.22 -22.61
C THR A 27 20.27 -19.01 -22.84
N SER A 28 21.48 -19.00 -22.26
CA SER A 28 22.50 -17.99 -22.49
C SER A 28 22.99 -17.92 -23.96
N GLU A 29 22.70 -18.93 -24.77
CA GLU A 29 23.09 -18.96 -26.18
C GLU A 29 22.09 -18.20 -27.06
N ASN A 30 20.78 -18.23 -26.74
CA ASN A 30 19.72 -17.68 -27.57
C ASN A 30 18.97 -16.48 -26.96
N GLU A 31 19.22 -16.14 -25.66
CA GLU A 31 18.61 -15.01 -25.00
C GLU A 31 19.69 -14.06 -24.47
N PRO A 32 19.87 -12.86 -25.08
CA PRO A 32 20.92 -11.90 -24.70
C PRO A 32 20.94 -11.53 -23.22
N ARG A 33 19.77 -11.50 -22.57
CA ARG A 33 19.66 -11.17 -21.14
C ARG A 33 20.18 -12.29 -20.25
N ILE A 34 19.93 -13.55 -20.61
CA ILE A 34 20.47 -14.71 -19.89
C ILE A 34 21.99 -14.76 -20.08
N LYS A 35 22.49 -14.47 -21.28
CA LYS A 35 23.92 -14.36 -21.57
C LYS A 35 24.61 -13.29 -20.73
N ALA A 36 24.03 -12.09 -20.65
CA ALA A 36 24.56 -10.99 -19.83
C ALA A 36 24.53 -11.33 -18.32
N TYR A 37 23.53 -12.06 -17.86
CA TYR A 37 23.48 -12.54 -16.48
C TYR A 37 24.56 -13.59 -16.22
N PHE A 38 24.74 -14.56 -17.12
CA PHE A 38 25.76 -15.61 -17.03
C PHE A 38 27.18 -15.03 -16.97
N GLN A 39 27.49 -14.07 -17.82
CA GLN A 39 28.78 -13.35 -17.78
C GLN A 39 29.06 -12.70 -16.42
N LYS A 40 28.03 -12.22 -15.74
CA LYS A 40 28.16 -11.55 -14.43
C LYS A 40 28.20 -12.53 -13.27
N PHE A 41 27.55 -13.67 -13.41
CA PHE A 41 27.39 -14.69 -12.38
C PHE A 41 27.67 -16.10 -12.96
N PRO A 42 28.93 -16.44 -13.31
CA PRO A 42 29.25 -17.74 -13.92
C PRO A 42 28.82 -18.96 -13.07
N LYS A 43 28.85 -18.82 -11.75
CA LYS A 43 28.38 -19.86 -10.80
C LYS A 43 26.86 -20.08 -10.81
N SER A 44 26.10 -19.39 -11.65
CA SER A 44 24.67 -19.64 -11.83
C SER A 44 24.38 -20.85 -12.70
N ASP A 45 25.35 -21.29 -13.52
CA ASP A 45 25.35 -22.55 -14.22
C ASP A 45 25.62 -23.68 -13.19
N SER A 46 24.56 -24.39 -12.83
CA SER A 46 24.62 -25.35 -11.71
C SER A 46 25.03 -26.75 -12.14
N ASN A 47 24.93 -27.04 -13.42
CA ASN A 47 25.33 -28.33 -14.02
C ASN A 47 26.69 -28.25 -14.72
N GLU A 48 27.29 -27.02 -14.78
CA GLU A 48 28.63 -26.76 -15.35
C GLU A 48 28.75 -27.13 -16.84
N ASP A 49 27.63 -27.08 -17.60
CA ASP A 49 27.64 -27.40 -19.03
C ASP A 49 28.06 -26.24 -19.94
N GLY A 50 28.30 -25.05 -19.35
CA GLY A 50 28.71 -23.84 -20.04
C GLY A 50 27.53 -23.05 -20.62
N VAL A 51 26.29 -23.48 -20.40
CA VAL A 51 25.07 -22.86 -20.91
C VAL A 51 24.10 -22.60 -19.78
N LEU A 52 23.85 -21.32 -19.45
CA LEU A 52 22.85 -21.01 -18.43
C LEU A 52 21.44 -21.12 -18.99
N SER A 53 20.68 -22.09 -18.52
CA SER A 53 19.25 -22.24 -18.81
C SER A 53 18.41 -21.22 -18.01
N LEU A 54 17.18 -20.93 -18.47
CA LEU A 54 16.24 -20.10 -17.73
C LEU A 54 15.92 -20.69 -16.35
N GLN A 55 15.88 -22.00 -16.22
CA GLN A 55 15.58 -22.69 -14.97
C GLN A 55 16.71 -22.49 -13.95
N GLU A 56 17.97 -22.63 -14.37
CA GLU A 56 19.14 -22.37 -13.51
C GLU A 56 19.25 -20.90 -13.12
N LEU A 57 19.01 -19.99 -14.08
CA LEU A 57 18.92 -18.55 -13.80
C LEU A 57 17.92 -18.27 -12.68
N LEU A 58 16.70 -18.78 -12.81
CA LEU A 58 15.64 -18.57 -11.80
C LEU A 58 16.00 -19.22 -10.45
N SER A 59 16.61 -20.41 -10.48
CA SER A 59 17.10 -21.10 -9.28
C SER A 59 18.20 -20.31 -8.58
N HIS A 60 19.19 -19.83 -9.33
CA HIS A 60 20.28 -19.02 -8.79
C HIS A 60 19.77 -17.69 -8.22
N MET A 61 18.86 -17.02 -8.94
CA MET A 61 18.22 -15.78 -8.44
C MET A 61 17.42 -16.04 -7.16
N ARG A 62 16.76 -17.18 -7.03
CA ARG A 62 16.05 -17.60 -5.84
C ARG A 62 17.02 -17.84 -4.67
N LYS A 63 18.10 -18.59 -4.87
CA LYS A 63 19.16 -18.81 -3.87
C LYS A 63 19.81 -17.49 -3.42
N MET A 64 20.11 -16.60 -4.36
CA MET A 64 20.64 -15.26 -4.04
C MET A 64 19.68 -14.43 -3.19
N ARG A 65 18.38 -14.57 -3.42
CA ARG A 65 17.33 -13.90 -2.65
C ARG A 65 17.18 -14.52 -1.26
N GLU A 66 17.25 -15.84 -1.17
CA GLU A 66 17.21 -16.60 0.09
C GLU A 66 18.49 -16.41 0.90
N GLY A 67 19.66 -16.37 0.26
CA GLY A 67 20.94 -16.11 0.92
C GLY A 67 21.08 -14.69 1.47
N ASN A 68 20.51 -13.70 0.78
CA ASN A 68 20.44 -12.32 1.29
C ASN A 68 19.45 -12.20 2.48
N ASN A 69 18.43 -13.05 2.52
CA ASN A 69 17.50 -13.10 3.66
C ASN A 69 18.09 -13.82 4.87
N ASN A 70 19.00 -14.77 4.66
CA ASN A 70 19.61 -15.54 5.76
C ASN A 70 20.72 -14.80 6.51
N SER A 71 21.37 -13.80 5.89
CA SER A 71 22.40 -13.00 6.59
C SER A 71 21.84 -11.91 7.52
N GLU A 72 20.52 -11.62 7.44
CA GLU A 72 19.80 -10.73 8.36
C GLU A 72 18.89 -11.48 9.34
N SER A 73 18.92 -12.84 9.37
CA SER A 73 17.83 -13.65 9.94
C SER A 73 17.90 -13.91 11.44
N GLU A 74 18.96 -13.52 12.18
CA GLU A 74 19.02 -13.86 13.61
C GLU A 74 18.23 -12.90 14.53
N ASN A 75 17.69 -11.78 14.01
CA ASN A 75 16.88 -10.85 14.80
C ASN A 75 15.74 -10.17 14.00
N GLN A 76 15.17 -10.81 13.00
CA GLN A 76 14.08 -10.18 12.24
C GLN A 76 12.79 -10.22 13.07
N PHE A 77 12.29 -9.04 13.46
CA PHE A 77 10.98 -8.88 14.08
C PHE A 77 9.90 -9.52 13.20
N LYS A 78 9.20 -10.51 13.75
CA LYS A 78 8.05 -11.15 13.11
C LYS A 78 6.78 -10.66 13.81
N PRO A 79 6.07 -9.69 13.24
CA PRO A 79 4.87 -9.19 13.88
C PRO A 79 3.83 -10.31 13.97
N ALA A 80 3.40 -10.60 15.19
CA ALA A 80 2.31 -11.49 15.47
C ALA A 80 1.16 -10.68 16.07
N PRO A 81 -0.03 -10.67 15.47
CA PRO A 81 -1.20 -10.02 16.06
C PRO A 81 -1.63 -10.81 17.31
N GLU A 82 -2.09 -10.12 18.33
CA GLU A 82 -2.68 -10.74 19.51
C GLU A 82 -3.98 -11.45 19.13
N ASN A 83 -4.80 -10.78 18.31
CA ASN A 83 -6.05 -11.31 17.80
C ASN A 83 -6.11 -11.19 16.28
N THR A 84 -6.50 -12.26 15.61
CA THR A 84 -6.68 -12.35 14.16
C THR A 84 -8.16 -12.47 13.79
N ASP A 85 -8.49 -12.02 12.57
CA ASP A 85 -9.83 -12.19 12.01
C ASP A 85 -10.96 -11.63 12.88
N ILE A 86 -10.68 -10.57 13.67
CA ILE A 86 -11.70 -9.84 14.43
C ILE A 86 -12.70 -9.26 13.44
N ARG A 87 -13.96 -9.67 13.57
CA ARG A 87 -15.03 -9.23 12.67
C ARG A 87 -15.54 -7.85 13.05
N TYR A 88 -15.38 -6.90 12.13
CA TYR A 88 -15.89 -5.53 12.33
C TYR A 88 -17.28 -5.28 11.70
N SER A 89 -17.78 -6.22 10.89
CA SER A 89 -19.13 -6.18 10.33
C SER A 89 -19.52 -7.53 9.71
N ASP A 90 -20.79 -7.94 9.85
CA ASP A 90 -21.33 -9.17 9.25
C ASP A 90 -21.77 -8.99 7.79
N LYS A 91 -21.75 -7.76 7.27
CA LYS A 91 -22.20 -7.45 5.89
C LYS A 91 -21.36 -8.12 4.81
N HIS A 92 -20.14 -8.57 5.12
CA HIS A 92 -19.28 -9.29 4.18
C HIS A 92 -18.22 -10.11 4.91
N LYS A 93 -17.89 -11.32 4.39
CA LYS A 93 -16.91 -12.24 4.99
C LYS A 93 -15.52 -11.66 5.16
N ARG A 94 -15.12 -10.69 4.32
CA ARG A 94 -13.82 -10.01 4.41
C ARG A 94 -13.83 -8.81 5.36
N ASN A 95 -14.90 -8.53 6.05
CA ASN A 95 -14.95 -7.48 7.07
C ASN A 95 -14.27 -7.95 8.35
N VAL A 96 -12.98 -8.20 8.29
CA VAL A 96 -12.15 -8.70 9.40
C VAL A 96 -10.84 -7.92 9.46
N LEU A 97 -10.27 -7.81 10.65
CA LEU A 97 -9.01 -7.15 10.91
C LEU A 97 -8.12 -7.98 11.86
N ASP A 98 -6.81 -7.69 11.83
CA ASP A 98 -5.82 -8.18 12.80
C ASP A 98 -5.44 -7.04 13.72
N TYR A 99 -5.31 -7.31 15.02
CA TYR A 99 -4.96 -6.35 16.05
C TYR A 99 -3.58 -6.64 16.65
N TYR A 100 -2.73 -5.64 16.66
CA TYR A 100 -1.42 -5.61 17.29
C TYR A 100 -1.46 -4.57 18.43
N PRO A 101 -1.52 -5.01 19.69
CA PRO A 101 -1.67 -4.08 20.81
C PRO A 101 -0.45 -3.19 21.00
N ALA A 102 -0.68 -1.97 21.45
CA ALA A 102 0.38 -1.11 21.95
C ALA A 102 1.03 -1.74 23.19
N LYS A 103 2.27 -1.34 23.49
CA LYS A 103 2.87 -1.63 24.77
C LYS A 103 1.97 -1.07 25.89
N LYS A 104 1.81 -1.81 26.99
CA LYS A 104 0.96 -1.40 28.10
C LYS A 104 1.38 -0.01 28.60
N SER A 105 0.43 0.89 28.69
CA SER A 105 0.55 2.25 29.15
C SER A 105 -0.67 2.63 29.98
N GLU A 106 -0.51 3.58 30.91
CA GLU A 106 -1.64 4.17 31.65
C GLU A 106 -2.50 5.06 30.74
N SER A 107 -1.88 5.69 29.75
CA SER A 107 -2.56 6.55 28.78
C SER A 107 -3.05 5.72 27.57
N PRO A 108 -4.24 6.04 27.00
CA PRO A 108 -4.71 5.43 25.78
C PRO A 108 -3.72 5.61 24.62
N ALA A 109 -3.49 4.53 23.87
CA ALA A 109 -2.53 4.51 22.78
C ALA A 109 -3.08 5.18 21.52
N PRO A 110 -2.28 5.95 20.78
CA PRO A 110 -2.64 6.36 19.42
C PRO A 110 -2.74 5.13 18.51
N VAL A 111 -3.48 5.28 17.43
CA VAL A 111 -3.85 4.17 16.54
C VAL A 111 -3.28 4.36 15.15
N TYR A 112 -2.73 3.30 14.57
CA TYR A 112 -2.40 3.22 13.17
C TYR A 112 -3.19 2.09 12.49
N VAL A 113 -4.04 2.42 11.52
CA VAL A 113 -4.83 1.46 10.76
C VAL A 113 -4.27 1.30 9.36
N TRP A 114 -3.95 0.08 8.96
CA TRP A 114 -3.40 -0.23 7.65
C TRP A 114 -4.39 -0.96 6.76
N PHE A 115 -4.58 -0.43 5.53
CA PHE A 115 -5.31 -1.10 4.47
C PHE A 115 -4.34 -1.55 3.37
N HIS A 116 -4.43 -2.84 2.99
CA HIS A 116 -3.55 -3.42 1.98
C HIS A 116 -3.87 -2.90 0.56
N GLY A 117 -2.91 -3.01 -0.35
CA GLY A 117 -3.10 -2.79 -1.78
C GLY A 117 -3.74 -3.99 -2.48
N GLY A 118 -3.70 -3.97 -3.81
CA GLY A 118 -4.20 -5.07 -4.65
C GLY A 118 -5.33 -4.66 -5.59
N GLY A 119 -5.42 -3.37 -5.96
CA GLY A 119 -6.36 -2.87 -6.96
C GLY A 119 -7.83 -3.13 -6.61
N PHE A 120 -8.18 -3.17 -5.34
CA PHE A 120 -9.51 -3.56 -4.83
C PHE A 120 -10.00 -4.96 -5.26
N SER A 121 -9.14 -5.78 -5.85
CA SER A 121 -9.49 -7.11 -6.39
C SER A 121 -8.63 -8.25 -5.85
N GLY A 122 -7.67 -7.94 -5.00
CA GLY A 122 -6.74 -8.88 -4.37
C GLY A 122 -6.12 -8.30 -3.10
N GLY A 123 -5.23 -9.08 -2.51
CA GLY A 123 -4.53 -8.69 -1.28
C GLY A 123 -5.16 -9.25 -0.01
N ASP A 124 -4.44 -9.11 1.08
CA ASP A 124 -4.86 -9.57 2.39
C ASP A 124 -4.16 -8.78 3.50
N LYS A 125 -4.83 -8.57 4.64
CA LYS A 125 -4.30 -7.95 5.84
C LYS A 125 -3.01 -8.60 6.34
N ALA A 126 -2.83 -9.89 6.15
CA ALA A 126 -1.63 -10.61 6.53
C ALA A 126 -0.39 -10.22 5.70
N SER A 127 -0.56 -9.54 4.55
CA SER A 127 0.57 -9.08 3.72
C SER A 127 1.48 -8.10 4.44
N VAL A 128 0.96 -7.34 5.39
CA VAL A 128 1.74 -6.39 6.20
C VAL A 128 2.79 -7.10 7.07
N ARG A 129 2.56 -8.36 7.47
CA ARG A 129 3.52 -9.16 8.25
C ARG A 129 4.80 -9.48 7.49
N LYS A 130 4.75 -9.46 6.14
CA LYS A 130 5.91 -9.73 5.28
C LYS A 130 6.59 -8.43 4.82
N GLY A 131 5.88 -7.62 4.04
CA GLY A 131 6.44 -6.39 3.47
C GLY A 131 6.40 -5.18 4.40
N GLY A 132 5.51 -5.16 5.37
CA GLY A 132 5.30 -4.07 6.33
C GLY A 132 5.79 -4.35 7.75
N ALA A 133 6.49 -5.45 7.99
CA ALA A 133 6.93 -5.85 9.33
C ALA A 133 7.74 -4.75 10.06
N LYS A 134 8.65 -4.08 9.35
CA LYS A 134 9.40 -2.94 9.89
C LYS A 134 8.47 -1.79 10.28
N MET A 135 7.47 -1.49 9.45
CA MET A 135 6.50 -0.43 9.74
C MET A 135 5.68 -0.76 10.99
N ILE A 136 5.14 -1.99 11.12
CA ILE A 136 4.44 -2.41 12.34
C ILE A 136 5.34 -2.23 13.55
N LYS A 137 6.60 -2.71 13.48
CA LYS A 137 7.55 -2.61 14.57
C LYS A 137 7.75 -1.16 15.01
N GLU A 138 8.01 -0.26 14.06
CA GLU A 138 8.25 1.15 14.35
C GLU A 138 7.02 1.80 15.02
N TYR A 139 5.80 1.53 14.55
CA TYR A 139 4.59 2.04 15.20
C TYR A 139 4.41 1.49 16.61
N LEU A 140 4.59 0.17 16.83
CA LEU A 140 4.49 -0.45 18.15
C LEU A 140 5.58 0.08 19.13
N ASP A 141 6.81 0.29 18.64
CA ASP A 141 7.90 0.83 19.44
C ASP A 141 7.67 2.29 19.85
N ASN A 142 6.89 3.03 19.04
CA ASN A 142 6.46 4.40 19.33
C ASN A 142 5.10 4.47 20.06
N GLY A 143 4.64 3.36 20.63
CA GLY A 143 3.46 3.32 21.51
C GLY A 143 2.11 3.28 20.79
N TYR A 144 2.07 3.10 19.47
CA TYR A 144 0.82 2.95 18.73
C TYR A 144 0.24 1.54 18.88
N ALA A 145 -1.09 1.44 18.92
CA ALA A 145 -1.81 0.23 18.57
C ALA A 145 -1.93 0.15 17.05
N VAL A 146 -1.72 -1.04 16.46
CA VAL A 146 -1.76 -1.20 15.01
C VAL A 146 -2.86 -2.18 14.61
N PHE A 147 -3.63 -1.81 13.59
CA PHE A 147 -4.67 -2.64 12.99
C PHE A 147 -4.37 -2.86 11.52
N SER A 148 -4.51 -4.10 11.03
CA SER A 148 -4.44 -4.40 9.61
C SER A 148 -5.77 -4.95 9.14
N CYS A 149 -6.39 -4.29 8.16
CA CYS A 149 -7.77 -4.53 7.78
C CYS A 149 -7.89 -5.18 6.40
N ASN A 150 -8.77 -6.17 6.29
CA ASN A 150 -9.34 -6.64 5.04
C ASN A 150 -10.59 -5.83 4.69
N TYR A 151 -10.96 -5.84 3.42
CA TYR A 151 -12.16 -5.20 2.88
C TYR A 151 -12.71 -6.04 1.70
N PRO A 152 -14.00 -5.88 1.33
CA PRO A 152 -14.59 -6.54 0.17
C PRO A 152 -13.86 -6.21 -1.12
N PHE A 153 -13.82 -7.14 -2.06
CA PHE A 153 -13.28 -6.88 -3.39
C PHE A 153 -14.35 -6.34 -4.33
N ILE A 154 -13.91 -5.54 -5.28
CA ILE A 154 -14.77 -4.99 -6.32
C ILE A 154 -15.26 -6.10 -7.27
N ASN A 155 -16.46 -5.93 -7.81
CA ASN A 155 -16.92 -6.77 -8.90
C ASN A 155 -15.95 -6.62 -10.09
N GLN A 156 -15.54 -7.75 -10.65
CA GLN A 156 -14.59 -7.80 -11.77
C GLN A 156 -15.05 -6.96 -12.97
N LYS A 157 -16.37 -6.91 -13.23
CA LYS A 157 -16.95 -6.11 -14.32
C LYS A 157 -16.85 -4.59 -14.10
N SER A 158 -16.64 -4.16 -12.87
CA SER A 158 -16.51 -2.73 -12.49
C SER A 158 -15.06 -2.32 -12.21
N ASN A 159 -14.10 -3.24 -12.33
CA ASN A 159 -12.70 -2.95 -12.06
C ASN A 159 -12.05 -2.23 -13.23
N VAL A 160 -11.69 -0.97 -13.06
CA VAL A 160 -11.06 -0.12 -14.09
C VAL A 160 -9.78 -0.72 -14.68
N LEU A 161 -8.98 -1.43 -13.87
CA LEU A 161 -7.73 -2.05 -14.32
C LEU A 161 -7.94 -3.22 -15.28
N ARG A 162 -9.16 -3.77 -15.35
CA ARG A 162 -9.51 -4.90 -16.22
C ARG A 162 -10.36 -4.52 -17.42
N ASN A 163 -10.94 -3.34 -17.43
CA ASN A 163 -11.93 -2.91 -18.44
C ASN A 163 -11.33 -1.94 -19.49
N GLY A 164 -10.01 -1.90 -19.64
CA GLY A 164 -9.35 -0.99 -20.59
C GLY A 164 -9.31 0.48 -20.13
N MET A 165 -9.93 0.81 -19.00
CA MET A 165 -9.95 2.19 -18.48
C MET A 165 -8.56 2.69 -18.09
N LEU A 166 -7.60 1.81 -17.84
CA LEU A 166 -6.21 2.20 -17.58
C LEU A 166 -5.58 2.92 -18.78
N GLU A 167 -5.84 2.44 -20.00
CA GLU A 167 -5.36 3.07 -21.23
C GLU A 167 -5.97 4.46 -21.40
N GLU A 168 -7.23 4.60 -21.05
CA GLU A 168 -7.94 5.88 -21.05
C GLU A 168 -7.35 6.85 -20.02
N TYR A 169 -7.05 6.41 -18.79
CA TYR A 169 -6.35 7.22 -17.79
C TYR A 169 -5.02 7.74 -18.32
N VAL A 170 -4.21 6.88 -18.96
CA VAL A 170 -2.92 7.28 -19.54
C VAL A 170 -3.10 8.34 -20.61
N LYS A 171 -4.05 8.16 -21.55
CA LYS A 171 -4.37 9.15 -22.60
C LYS A 171 -4.82 10.50 -22.02
N ASN A 172 -5.53 10.47 -20.91
CA ASN A 172 -6.05 11.66 -20.23
C ASN A 172 -5.14 12.16 -19.10
N ASN A 173 -3.83 11.88 -19.18
CA ASN A 173 -2.86 12.28 -18.18
C ASN A 173 -3.27 11.85 -16.75
N TYR A 174 -3.78 10.64 -16.61
CA TYR A 174 -4.23 10.03 -15.35
C TYR A 174 -5.44 10.74 -14.70
N ILE A 175 -6.27 11.41 -15.49
CA ILE A 175 -7.51 12.06 -15.04
C ILE A 175 -8.71 11.17 -15.40
N SER A 176 -9.62 10.97 -14.43
CA SER A 176 -10.87 10.24 -14.67
C SER A 176 -11.83 11.04 -15.57
N GLN A 177 -12.51 10.32 -16.43
CA GLN A 177 -13.66 10.84 -17.18
C GLN A 177 -14.94 10.81 -16.31
N ASP A 178 -15.90 11.66 -16.59
CA ASP A 178 -17.19 11.72 -15.89
C ASP A 178 -18.32 11.00 -16.68
N GLY A 179 -17.99 10.08 -17.58
CA GLY A 179 -18.97 9.27 -18.31
C GLY A 179 -19.76 8.31 -17.41
N PRO A 180 -20.91 7.79 -17.89
CA PRO A 180 -21.78 6.91 -17.10
C PRO A 180 -21.09 5.63 -16.57
N GLU A 181 -20.21 5.03 -17.38
CA GLU A 181 -19.43 3.82 -17.00
C GLU A 181 -18.41 4.13 -15.89
N HIS A 182 -17.74 5.29 -15.94
CA HIS A 182 -16.83 5.74 -14.89
C HIS A 182 -17.60 6.01 -13.60
N GLN A 183 -18.77 6.63 -13.69
CA GLN A 183 -19.65 6.88 -12.56
C GLN A 183 -20.13 5.56 -11.91
N LYS A 184 -20.50 4.58 -12.73
CA LYS A 184 -20.87 3.23 -12.26
C LYS A 184 -19.70 2.56 -11.51
N SER A 185 -18.51 2.57 -12.11
CA SER A 185 -17.31 2.01 -11.48
C SER A 185 -16.99 2.73 -10.17
N ARG A 186 -17.02 4.06 -10.15
CA ARG A 186 -16.82 4.87 -8.95
C ARG A 186 -17.79 4.49 -7.82
N ASN A 187 -19.07 4.30 -8.13
CA ASN A 187 -20.07 3.92 -7.13
C ASN A 187 -19.78 2.53 -6.52
N GLU A 188 -19.23 1.59 -7.29
CA GLU A 188 -18.81 0.30 -6.74
C GLU A 188 -17.60 0.44 -5.80
N TYR A 189 -16.63 1.28 -6.13
CA TYR A 189 -15.52 1.59 -5.21
C TYR A 189 -16.02 2.23 -3.92
N ILE A 190 -16.94 3.20 -3.99
CA ILE A 190 -17.52 3.87 -2.82
C ILE A 190 -18.22 2.87 -1.89
N LYS A 191 -18.91 1.85 -2.40
CA LYS A 191 -19.48 0.78 -1.56
C LYS A 191 -18.40 0.09 -0.73
N ILE A 192 -17.24 -0.21 -1.33
CA ILE A 192 -16.12 -0.82 -0.61
C ILE A 192 -15.54 0.14 0.42
N LEU A 193 -15.35 1.42 0.05
CA LEU A 193 -14.81 2.47 0.94
C LEU A 193 -15.69 2.65 2.19
N ARG A 194 -17.00 2.50 2.07
CA ARG A 194 -17.94 2.51 3.22
C ARG A 194 -17.71 1.32 4.16
N HIS A 195 -17.35 0.13 3.66
CA HIS A 195 -16.92 -0.98 4.53
C HIS A 195 -15.64 -0.63 5.31
N CYS A 196 -14.71 0.09 4.68
CA CYS A 196 -13.49 0.55 5.36
C CYS A 196 -13.81 1.59 6.44
N GLY A 197 -14.75 2.51 6.20
CA GLY A 197 -15.25 3.44 7.22
C GLY A 197 -15.87 2.71 8.42
N ARG A 198 -16.61 1.63 8.17
CA ARG A 198 -17.13 0.79 9.25
C ARG A 198 -16.02 0.15 10.10
N ALA A 199 -14.88 -0.19 9.52
CA ALA A 199 -13.74 -0.69 10.29
C ALA A 199 -13.22 0.38 11.28
N ILE A 200 -13.13 1.65 10.86
CA ILE A 200 -12.73 2.76 11.74
C ILE A 200 -13.76 2.97 12.87
N GLN A 201 -15.06 3.00 12.55
CA GLN A 201 -16.12 3.08 13.56
C GLN A 201 -16.02 1.93 14.57
N PHE A 202 -15.78 0.71 14.11
CA PHE A 202 -15.62 -0.46 14.98
C PHE A 202 -14.38 -0.33 15.88
N ILE A 203 -13.23 0.09 15.36
CA ILE A 203 -12.02 0.33 16.15
C ILE A 203 -12.31 1.38 17.24
N ARG A 204 -12.97 2.49 16.90
CA ARG A 204 -13.41 3.50 17.88
C ARG A 204 -14.33 2.93 18.96
N SER A 205 -15.24 2.03 18.60
CA SER A 205 -16.17 1.42 19.58
C SER A 205 -15.45 0.57 20.62
N LYS A 206 -14.21 0.17 20.34
CA LYS A 206 -13.37 -0.64 21.21
C LYS A 206 -12.36 0.18 22.03
N ALA A 207 -12.46 1.50 22.04
CA ALA A 207 -11.50 2.39 22.68
C ALA A 207 -11.22 2.03 24.15
N GLY A 208 -12.26 1.80 24.94
CA GLY A 208 -12.09 1.41 26.34
C GLY A 208 -11.55 -0.01 26.52
N GLU A 209 -12.00 -0.97 25.69
CA GLU A 209 -11.56 -2.37 25.76
C GLU A 209 -10.07 -2.53 25.39
N TRP A 210 -9.61 -1.77 24.40
CA TRP A 210 -8.24 -1.87 23.88
C TRP A 210 -7.28 -0.78 24.39
N ASN A 211 -7.75 0.09 25.29
CA ASN A 211 -7.01 1.23 25.81
C ASN A 211 -6.37 2.06 24.69
N ILE A 212 -7.16 2.44 23.69
CA ILE A 212 -6.75 3.25 22.55
C ILE A 212 -7.44 4.62 22.57
N ASP A 213 -6.78 5.63 21.99
CA ASP A 213 -7.33 6.97 21.85
C ASP A 213 -8.17 7.06 20.55
N PRO A 214 -9.50 7.17 20.66
CA PRO A 214 -10.39 7.22 19.51
C PRO A 214 -10.24 8.50 18.67
N GLU A 215 -9.59 9.54 19.21
CA GLU A 215 -9.35 10.80 18.52
C GLU A 215 -7.96 10.88 17.86
N LYS A 216 -7.13 9.84 18.03
CA LYS A 216 -5.78 9.76 17.45
C LYS A 216 -5.65 8.56 16.52
N ILE A 217 -6.40 8.58 15.43
CA ILE A 217 -6.41 7.51 14.42
C ILE A 217 -5.75 7.96 13.13
N CYS A 218 -4.51 7.53 12.91
CA CYS A 218 -3.85 7.62 11.62
C CYS A 218 -4.27 6.43 10.75
N VAL A 219 -4.70 6.70 9.53
CA VAL A 219 -5.04 5.64 8.56
C VAL A 219 -4.04 5.64 7.44
N GLY A 220 -3.46 4.48 7.14
CA GLY A 220 -2.50 4.32 6.08
C GLY A 220 -2.81 3.16 5.13
N GLY A 221 -2.19 3.18 3.97
CA GLY A 221 -2.30 2.08 3.02
C GLY A 221 -1.45 2.28 1.77
N ALA A 222 -1.30 1.22 0.98
CA ALA A 222 -0.56 1.24 -0.26
C ALA A 222 -1.49 0.97 -1.46
N SER A 223 -1.30 1.69 -2.58
CA SER A 223 -2.11 1.49 -3.79
C SER A 223 -3.61 1.69 -3.49
N ALA A 224 -4.45 0.67 -3.67
CA ALA A 224 -5.86 0.72 -3.25
C ALA A 224 -6.03 1.19 -1.79
N GLY A 225 -5.14 0.75 -0.88
CA GLY A 225 -5.13 1.19 0.51
C GLY A 225 -4.81 2.67 0.69
N ALA A 226 -4.02 3.27 -0.19
CA ALA A 226 -3.78 4.72 -0.19
C ALA A 226 -5.06 5.50 -0.52
N ILE A 227 -5.84 5.04 -1.51
CA ILE A 227 -7.16 5.61 -1.81
C ILE A 227 -8.08 5.47 -0.58
N ILE A 228 -8.12 4.30 0.06
CA ILE A 228 -8.95 4.07 1.26
C ILE A 228 -8.59 5.06 2.36
N SER A 229 -7.31 5.17 2.69
CA SER A 229 -6.82 6.08 3.73
C SER A 229 -7.25 7.52 3.48
N GLN A 230 -7.06 8.01 2.27
CA GLN A 230 -7.36 9.38 1.88
C GLN A 230 -8.87 9.63 1.78
N TRP A 231 -9.62 8.65 1.28
CA TRP A 231 -11.09 8.77 1.25
C TRP A 231 -11.67 8.90 2.66
N LEU A 232 -11.13 8.16 3.63
CA LEU A 232 -11.52 8.25 5.05
C LEU A 232 -11.09 9.59 5.69
N GLY A 233 -10.09 10.25 5.13
CA GLY A 233 -9.68 11.59 5.57
C GLY A 233 -10.50 12.73 4.96
N TYR A 234 -11.11 12.51 3.79
CA TYR A 234 -11.68 13.60 2.97
C TYR A 234 -13.17 13.45 2.65
N SER A 235 -13.75 12.23 2.71
CA SER A 235 -15.20 12.08 2.49
C SER A 235 -16.01 12.54 3.68
N ASP A 236 -17.30 12.74 3.47
CA ASP A 236 -18.23 12.97 4.56
C ASP A 236 -18.17 11.86 5.60
N ASP A 237 -18.38 12.20 6.86
CA ASP A 237 -18.45 11.24 7.94
C ASP A 237 -19.63 10.29 7.73
N LEU A 238 -19.40 9.00 7.96
CA LEU A 238 -20.44 7.97 7.89
C LEU A 238 -21.22 7.81 9.19
N ALA A 239 -20.96 8.64 10.18
CA ALA A 239 -21.67 8.61 11.45
C ALA A 239 -23.18 8.88 11.25
N VAL A 240 -24.02 8.04 11.85
CA VAL A 240 -25.49 8.17 11.85
C VAL A 240 -25.94 8.28 13.31
N THR A 241 -26.12 9.52 13.75
CA THR A 241 -26.32 9.85 15.18
C THR A 241 -27.57 9.23 15.79
N ASP A 242 -28.61 9.00 15.00
CA ASP A 242 -29.91 8.42 15.38
C ASP A 242 -30.00 6.90 15.08
N SER A 243 -28.90 6.26 14.68
CA SER A 243 -28.87 4.81 14.43
C SER A 243 -29.10 3.99 15.70
N ASP A 244 -29.79 2.86 15.59
CA ASP A 244 -29.88 1.87 16.68
C ASP A 244 -28.56 1.09 16.87
N ASP A 245 -27.69 1.09 15.87
CA ASP A 245 -26.36 0.50 15.95
C ASP A 245 -25.37 1.49 16.61
N PRO A 246 -24.90 1.22 17.84
CA PRO A 246 -24.00 2.14 18.54
C PRO A 246 -22.67 2.36 17.81
N VAL A 247 -22.20 1.39 17.01
CA VAL A 247 -20.99 1.53 16.22
C VAL A 247 -21.21 2.49 15.05
N ALA A 248 -22.39 2.52 14.45
CA ALA A 248 -22.71 3.44 13.36
C ALA A 248 -22.82 4.90 13.81
N LYS A 249 -22.96 5.16 15.11
CA LYS A 249 -22.96 6.54 15.66
C LYS A 249 -21.57 7.18 15.71
N LEU A 250 -20.53 6.37 15.64
CA LEU A 250 -19.15 6.83 15.75
C LEU A 250 -18.62 7.33 14.41
N SER A 251 -17.66 8.27 14.46
CA SER A 251 -17.01 8.81 13.28
C SER A 251 -16.24 7.74 12.50
N SER A 252 -16.31 7.80 11.18
CA SER A 252 -15.50 7.02 10.25
C SER A 252 -14.24 7.74 9.79
N ARG A 253 -14.03 9.00 10.21
CA ARG A 253 -12.97 9.89 9.72
C ARG A 253 -11.60 9.49 10.27
N ALA A 254 -10.57 9.61 9.41
CA ALA A 254 -9.17 9.56 9.83
C ALA A 254 -8.72 10.97 10.28
N GLN A 255 -7.94 11.05 11.36
CA GLN A 255 -7.30 12.31 11.77
C GLN A 255 -6.07 12.62 10.91
N VAL A 256 -5.34 11.59 10.47
CA VAL A 256 -4.21 11.72 9.54
C VAL A 256 -4.33 10.66 8.46
N SER A 257 -4.10 11.05 7.21
CA SER A 257 -4.07 10.14 6.06
C SER A 257 -2.65 9.87 5.59
N VAL A 258 -2.33 8.61 5.32
CA VAL A 258 -1.04 8.16 4.82
C VAL A 258 -1.21 7.35 3.54
N GLY A 259 -0.66 7.83 2.43
CA GLY A 259 -0.74 7.16 1.14
C GLY A 259 0.61 6.68 0.63
N HIS A 260 0.76 5.39 0.40
CA HIS A 260 1.93 4.82 -0.26
C HIS A 260 1.62 4.43 -1.70
N VAL A 261 2.54 4.76 -2.62
CA VAL A 261 2.47 4.42 -4.06
C VAL A 261 1.09 4.70 -4.64
N GLN A 262 0.77 5.97 -4.76
CA GLN A 262 -0.53 6.48 -5.18
C GLN A 262 -0.94 5.93 -6.56
N PRO A 263 -2.10 5.26 -6.69
CA PRO A 263 -2.52 4.64 -7.95
C PRO A 263 -3.36 5.59 -8.81
N VAL A 264 -3.69 5.15 -10.02
CA VAL A 264 -4.73 5.75 -10.88
C VAL A 264 -6.08 5.82 -10.17
N GLY A 265 -6.95 6.74 -10.56
CA GLY A 265 -8.28 6.95 -9.96
C GLY A 265 -8.27 7.86 -8.73
N THR A 266 -7.11 8.40 -8.36
CA THR A 266 -6.95 9.32 -7.23
C THR A 266 -7.83 10.57 -7.37
N ASP A 267 -7.97 11.12 -8.57
CA ASP A 267 -8.77 12.31 -8.83
C ASP A 267 -10.27 12.08 -8.55
N SER A 268 -10.82 10.96 -8.99
CA SER A 268 -12.26 10.66 -8.85
C SER A 268 -12.66 10.08 -7.48
N LEU A 269 -11.73 9.40 -6.80
CA LEU A 269 -12.00 8.72 -5.54
C LEU A 269 -11.43 9.46 -4.31
N VAL A 270 -10.54 10.44 -4.51
CA VAL A 270 -9.88 11.18 -3.44
C VAL A 270 -10.00 12.67 -3.65
N MET A 271 -9.36 13.23 -4.69
CA MET A 271 -9.25 14.69 -4.87
C MET A 271 -10.62 15.39 -5.01
N LYS A 272 -11.64 14.67 -5.49
CA LYS A 272 -13.02 15.16 -5.58
C LYS A 272 -13.64 15.49 -4.21
N TYR A 273 -13.16 14.84 -3.15
CA TYR A 273 -13.67 14.97 -1.78
C TYR A 273 -12.79 15.87 -0.90
N MET A 274 -11.67 16.38 -1.43
CA MET A 274 -10.76 17.22 -0.66
C MET A 274 -11.28 18.64 -0.53
N ASP A 275 -11.43 19.10 0.71
CA ASP A 275 -11.82 20.45 1.07
C ASP A 275 -10.83 21.07 2.08
N LYS A 276 -10.99 22.39 2.33
CA LYS A 276 -10.16 23.12 3.29
C LYS A 276 -10.41 22.61 4.72
N GLY A 277 -9.33 22.39 5.46
CA GLY A 277 -9.40 21.97 6.86
C GLY A 277 -9.52 20.46 7.06
N GLU A 278 -9.35 19.69 6.01
CA GLU A 278 -9.37 18.24 6.02
C GLU A 278 -8.11 17.62 6.63
N ALA A 279 -8.12 16.27 6.80
CA ALA A 279 -7.04 15.53 7.43
C ALA A 279 -5.67 15.81 6.80
N PRO A 280 -4.62 16.07 7.61
CA PRO A 280 -3.23 16.14 7.15
C PRO A 280 -2.83 14.89 6.36
N LEU A 281 -1.95 15.07 5.35
CA LEU A 281 -1.59 14.05 4.38
C LEU A 281 -0.09 13.75 4.36
N PHE A 282 0.28 12.50 4.56
CA PHE A 282 1.62 12.01 4.27
C PHE A 282 1.62 11.12 3.03
N LEU A 283 2.51 11.41 2.07
CA LEU A 283 2.65 10.64 0.84
C LEU A 283 4.06 10.06 0.72
N TYR A 284 4.14 8.78 0.41
CA TYR A 284 5.38 8.12 0.02
C TYR A 284 5.22 7.40 -1.32
N SER A 285 6.12 7.64 -2.27
CA SER A 285 6.14 6.87 -3.51
C SER A 285 7.57 6.60 -3.97
N ASN A 286 7.87 5.33 -4.23
CA ASN A 286 9.10 4.89 -4.89
C ASN A 286 8.81 4.31 -6.30
N ALA A 287 7.64 4.58 -6.85
CA ALA A 287 7.27 4.11 -8.18
C ALA A 287 8.00 4.91 -9.26
N PRO A 288 8.59 4.24 -10.26
CA PRO A 288 9.20 4.92 -11.42
C PRO A 288 8.12 5.38 -12.42
N LYS A 289 8.44 6.35 -13.28
CA LYS A 289 7.53 6.85 -14.34
C LYS A 289 6.98 5.77 -15.30
N ARG A 290 7.67 4.65 -15.46
CA ARG A 290 7.19 3.52 -16.27
C ARG A 290 6.10 2.68 -15.61
N ASP A 291 5.86 2.85 -14.32
CA ASP A 291 4.72 2.22 -13.63
C ASP A 291 3.45 3.03 -13.93
N VAL A 292 2.68 2.58 -14.91
CA VAL A 292 1.49 3.29 -15.37
C VAL A 292 0.37 3.30 -14.33
N ILE A 293 0.33 2.33 -13.42
CA ILE A 293 -0.70 2.27 -12.35
C ILE A 293 -0.35 3.25 -11.24
N HIS A 294 0.92 3.26 -10.81
CA HIS A 294 1.41 4.09 -9.71
C HIS A 294 2.29 5.23 -10.21
N HIS A 295 1.99 5.77 -11.40
CA HIS A 295 2.78 6.86 -11.96
C HIS A 295 2.91 8.01 -10.95
N PRO A 296 4.13 8.57 -10.75
CA PRO A 296 4.38 9.61 -9.74
C PRO A 296 3.47 10.83 -9.84
N ILE A 297 2.91 11.10 -11.03
CA ILE A 297 1.96 12.19 -11.25
C ILE A 297 0.75 12.11 -10.32
N ASN A 298 0.29 10.90 -9.95
CA ASN A 298 -0.83 10.74 -9.05
C ASN A 298 -0.52 11.29 -7.65
N ALA A 299 0.71 11.07 -7.14
CA ALA A 299 1.15 11.61 -5.86
C ALA A 299 1.41 13.12 -5.93
N THR A 300 1.97 13.62 -7.03
CA THR A 300 2.24 15.06 -7.19
C THR A 300 0.95 15.86 -7.29
N ARG A 301 -0.04 15.37 -8.05
CA ARG A 301 -1.34 16.04 -8.20
C ARG A 301 -2.10 16.17 -6.88
N ILE A 302 -2.15 15.11 -6.06
CA ILE A 302 -2.83 15.19 -4.76
C ILE A 302 -2.07 16.06 -3.77
N ARG A 303 -0.72 16.05 -3.78
CA ARG A 303 0.11 17.00 -3.01
C ARG A 303 -0.20 18.43 -3.38
N ASP A 304 -0.27 18.74 -4.68
CA ASP A 304 -0.50 20.09 -5.18
C ASP A 304 -1.93 20.56 -4.85
N LYS A 305 -2.92 19.66 -4.90
CA LYS A 305 -4.29 19.94 -4.43
C LYS A 305 -4.33 20.19 -2.92
N ALA A 306 -3.62 19.38 -2.11
CA ALA A 306 -3.51 19.61 -0.67
C ALA A 306 -2.91 21.00 -0.36
N LYS A 307 -1.86 21.40 -1.10
CA LYS A 307 -1.25 22.72 -0.98
C LYS A 307 -2.22 23.85 -1.33
N GLU A 308 -2.99 23.71 -2.41
CA GLU A 308 -4.04 24.68 -2.81
C GLU A 308 -5.06 24.87 -1.68
N LEU A 309 -5.51 23.78 -1.07
CA LEU A 309 -6.49 23.77 0.01
C LEU A 309 -5.89 24.08 1.40
N LYS A 310 -4.58 24.33 1.49
CA LYS A 310 -3.85 24.54 2.75
C LYS A 310 -3.96 23.36 3.73
N ILE A 311 -4.11 22.16 3.23
CA ILE A 311 -4.03 20.92 4.01
C ILE A 311 -2.55 20.65 4.29
N PRO A 312 -2.12 20.43 5.55
CA PRO A 312 -0.75 20.04 5.85
C PRO A 312 -0.38 18.77 5.06
N CYS A 313 0.67 18.85 4.25
CA CYS A 313 1.05 17.74 3.39
C CYS A 313 2.58 17.60 3.33
N VAL A 314 3.05 16.37 3.55
CA VAL A 314 4.43 15.94 3.29
C VAL A 314 4.40 14.88 2.20
N ALA A 315 5.20 15.05 1.16
CA ALA A 315 5.34 14.08 0.08
C ALA A 315 6.82 13.77 -0.15
N VAL A 316 7.20 12.50 -0.02
CA VAL A 316 8.58 12.03 -0.18
C VAL A 316 8.67 10.86 -1.14
N GLY A 317 9.82 10.74 -1.80
CA GLY A 317 10.14 9.68 -2.73
C GLY A 317 11.27 8.78 -2.26
N GLY A 318 11.47 7.69 -2.99
CA GLY A 318 12.59 6.76 -2.79
C GLY A 318 13.73 6.94 -3.80
N GLY A 319 13.83 8.12 -4.47
CA GLY A 319 14.87 8.41 -5.45
C GLY A 319 14.65 7.82 -6.85
N LYS A 320 13.44 7.28 -7.14
CA LYS A 320 13.09 6.76 -8.47
C LYS A 320 12.14 7.68 -9.25
N ASN A 321 11.77 8.80 -8.68
CA ASN A 321 10.86 9.78 -9.24
C ASN A 321 11.21 11.19 -8.76
N GLU A 322 10.38 12.17 -9.07
CA GLU A 322 10.61 13.60 -8.82
C GLU A 322 10.23 14.04 -7.39
N LEU A 323 9.68 13.14 -6.57
CA LEU A 323 9.38 13.48 -5.19
C LEU A 323 10.69 13.66 -4.40
N PRO A 324 10.74 14.64 -3.47
CA PRO A 324 11.90 14.85 -2.63
C PRO A 324 12.29 13.58 -1.87
N VAL A 325 13.58 13.24 -1.86
CA VAL A 325 14.06 12.14 -1.01
C VAL A 325 14.25 12.63 0.43
N PRO A 326 14.07 11.76 1.43
CA PRO A 326 14.41 12.10 2.80
C PRO A 326 15.85 12.61 2.92
N LYS A 327 16.08 13.57 3.82
CA LYS A 327 17.42 14.06 4.12
C LYS A 327 18.30 12.94 4.68
N GLU A 328 19.62 13.12 4.57
CA GLU A 328 20.59 12.20 5.21
C GLU A 328 20.29 12.04 6.70
N GLY A 329 20.33 10.81 7.20
CA GLY A 329 19.95 10.47 8.57
C GLY A 329 18.46 10.27 8.84
N SER A 330 17.58 10.61 7.87
CA SER A 330 16.12 10.38 7.97
C SER A 330 15.68 9.25 7.04
N SER A 331 14.57 8.60 7.40
CA SER A 331 13.87 7.66 6.53
C SER A 331 12.45 8.16 6.26
N TRP A 332 11.83 7.71 5.16
CA TRP A 332 10.42 8.01 4.91
C TRP A 332 9.53 7.55 6.08
N LEU A 333 9.90 6.45 6.74
CA LEU A 333 9.12 5.89 7.84
C LEU A 333 9.25 6.72 9.12
N SER A 334 10.45 7.20 9.46
CA SER A 334 10.60 8.12 10.61
C SER A 334 9.85 9.43 10.36
N MET A 335 9.94 9.99 9.15
CA MET A 335 9.19 11.20 8.79
C MET A 335 7.66 10.99 8.85
N GLN A 336 7.17 9.80 8.47
CA GLN A 336 5.76 9.43 8.58
C GLN A 336 5.31 9.34 10.04
N LEU A 337 6.11 8.71 10.91
CA LEU A 337 5.84 8.61 12.34
C LEU A 337 5.78 10.00 12.99
N ASP A 338 6.79 10.84 12.73
CA ASP A 338 6.82 12.22 13.23
C ASP A 338 5.60 13.02 12.76
N PHE A 339 5.19 12.81 11.50
CA PHE A 339 4.00 13.47 10.94
C PHE A 339 2.72 12.99 11.64
N CYS A 340 2.54 11.68 11.83
CA CYS A 340 1.40 11.13 12.55
C CYS A 340 1.36 11.55 14.02
N ALA A 341 2.52 11.68 14.68
CA ALA A 341 2.59 12.10 16.08
C ALA A 341 2.29 13.60 16.27
N LYS A 342 2.58 14.40 15.24
CA LYS A 342 2.37 15.86 15.27
C LYS A 342 0.91 16.26 15.07
N HIS A 343 0.18 15.52 14.29
CA HIS A 343 -1.17 15.86 13.83
C HIS A 343 -2.22 14.88 14.37
#